data_1e5e41be978d01422be0013f81c913bd
#
_entry.id   1e5e41be978d01422be0013f81c913bd
#
_cell.length_a   1.000
_cell.length_b   1.000
_cell.length_c   1.000
_cell.angle_alpha   90.00
_cell.angle_beta   90.00
_cell.angle_gamma   90.00
#
_symmetry.space_group_name_H-M   'P 1'
#
loop_
_entity.id
_entity.type
_entity.pdbx_description
1 polymer ?
#
loop_
_entity_poly.entity_id
_entity_poly.type
_entity_poly.pdbx_seq_one_letter_code
_entity_poly.pdbx_strand_id
1 'polypeptide(L)'
;PSSAASDVYKRQRLGADGYRLDVADELPDEFIKLLRNRIKELNPDALLLGEVWEDASNKCAYGKRRTYFTGGELDSVMNYPFRTAIVNFVKNLDGGRGFKETVMSIMENYPPQVAACNMNLLGTHDTPRILTALVDDFDGSREEKAKRHLSRNLLPVAVERLQMASFLQYTLPGSPSLYYADEAGMEGYRDPFNRRTYPWGREDPELLAHFRRLGQLRKACDALRLGDIQFFQAEDRRLGFTRRYGGSVLKIYCNRCGDPWDIPAGKILMGHNLQTVAPDWLTLAPKGFCIVEG
;
A
#
# COMPACT_ATOMS: atom_id res chain seq x y z
N PRO A 1 27.82 -16.37 -19.05
CA PRO A 1 26.68 -15.88 -18.27
C PRO A 1 27.15 -15.42 -16.90
N SER A 2 26.67 -14.25 -16.44
CA SER A 2 27.01 -13.80 -15.09
C SER A 2 26.47 -14.79 -14.05
N SER A 3 27.13 -14.90 -12.90
CA SER A 3 26.68 -15.77 -11.79
C SER A 3 25.22 -15.45 -11.38
N ALA A 4 24.82 -14.19 -11.46
CA ALA A 4 23.46 -13.75 -11.19
C ALA A 4 22.42 -14.32 -12.18
N ALA A 5 22.71 -14.35 -13.49
CA ALA A 5 21.80 -14.94 -14.47
C ALA A 5 21.65 -16.46 -14.26
N SER A 6 22.70 -17.15 -13.85
CA SER A 6 22.67 -18.58 -13.53
C SER A 6 21.84 -18.87 -12.27
N ASP A 7 21.90 -18.01 -11.25
CA ASP A 7 21.12 -18.14 -10.03
C ASP A 7 19.62 -17.92 -10.29
N VAL A 8 19.27 -16.90 -11.06
CA VAL A 8 17.89 -16.65 -11.50
C VAL A 8 17.30 -17.84 -12.23
N TYR A 9 18.02 -18.40 -13.20
CA TYR A 9 17.61 -19.57 -13.96
C TYR A 9 17.34 -20.79 -13.05
N LYS A 10 18.22 -21.03 -12.08
CA LYS A 10 18.05 -22.09 -11.09
C LYS A 10 16.79 -21.89 -10.25
N ARG A 11 16.54 -20.66 -9.75
CA ARG A 11 15.40 -20.35 -8.90
C ARG A 11 14.06 -20.43 -9.64
N GLN A 12 14.00 -20.02 -10.90
CA GLN A 12 12.79 -20.20 -11.72
C GLN A 12 12.47 -21.67 -11.96
N ARG A 13 13.47 -22.54 -12.18
CA ARG A 13 13.26 -23.99 -12.26
C ARG A 13 12.76 -24.59 -10.94
N LEU A 14 13.02 -23.94 -9.81
CA LEU A 14 12.49 -24.29 -8.50
C LEU A 14 11.11 -23.66 -8.19
N GLY A 15 10.49 -22.99 -9.17
CA GLY A 15 9.13 -22.44 -9.08
C GLY A 15 9.02 -20.98 -8.65
N ALA A 16 10.06 -20.17 -8.82
CA ALA A 16 9.94 -18.72 -8.61
C ALA A 16 9.22 -18.05 -9.80
N ASP A 17 8.08 -17.40 -9.52
CA ASP A 17 7.25 -16.72 -10.53
C ASP A 17 7.69 -15.29 -10.83
N GLY A 18 8.66 -14.74 -10.11
CA GLY A 18 9.18 -13.41 -10.28
C GLY A 18 10.26 -13.04 -9.29
N TYR A 19 10.77 -11.81 -9.39
CA TYR A 19 11.86 -11.32 -8.57
C TYR A 19 11.64 -9.87 -8.15
N ARG A 20 12.07 -9.55 -6.95
CA ARG A 20 12.23 -8.16 -6.49
C ARG A 20 13.71 -7.84 -6.47
N LEU A 21 14.11 -6.79 -7.18
CA LEU A 21 15.48 -6.27 -7.17
C LEU A 21 15.65 -5.31 -5.99
N ASP A 22 16.60 -5.67 -5.14
CA ASP A 22 17.09 -4.83 -4.06
C ASP A 22 17.81 -3.61 -4.63
N VAL A 23 17.61 -2.43 -4.03
CA VAL A 23 18.28 -1.18 -4.41
C VAL A 23 18.39 -0.98 -5.93
N ALA A 24 17.26 -1.01 -6.63
CA ALA A 24 17.26 -0.95 -8.11
C ALA A 24 17.99 0.27 -8.67
N ASP A 25 18.05 1.37 -7.92
CA ASP A 25 18.77 2.59 -8.29
C ASP A 25 20.31 2.40 -8.37
N GLU A 26 20.84 1.39 -7.65
CA GLU A 26 22.28 1.07 -7.65
C GLU A 26 22.69 0.11 -8.77
N LEU A 27 21.71 -0.49 -9.47
CA LEU A 27 21.97 -1.46 -10.53
C LEU A 27 22.09 -0.77 -11.90
N PRO A 28 23.05 -1.17 -12.76
CA PRO A 28 23.13 -0.67 -14.13
C PRO A 28 21.88 -1.03 -14.95
N ASP A 29 21.43 -0.12 -15.82
CA ASP A 29 20.26 -0.34 -16.69
C ASP A 29 20.44 -1.59 -17.57
N GLU A 30 21.63 -1.79 -18.12
CA GLU A 30 21.96 -2.94 -18.96
C GLU A 30 21.87 -4.27 -18.18
N PHE A 31 22.21 -4.26 -16.89
CA PHE A 31 22.05 -5.43 -16.03
C PHE A 31 20.58 -5.76 -15.81
N ILE A 32 19.75 -4.76 -15.50
CA ILE A 32 18.29 -4.94 -15.29
C ILE A 32 17.65 -5.47 -16.57
N LYS A 33 17.98 -4.91 -17.73
CA LYS A 33 17.50 -5.38 -19.05
C LYS A 33 17.88 -6.83 -19.33
N LEU A 34 19.16 -7.16 -19.12
CA LEU A 34 19.63 -8.53 -19.30
C LEU A 34 18.87 -9.50 -18.41
N LEU A 35 18.71 -9.14 -17.14
CA LEU A 35 17.99 -9.95 -16.16
C LEU A 35 16.53 -10.14 -16.57
N ARG A 36 15.84 -9.05 -16.95
CA ARG A 36 14.46 -9.09 -17.44
C ARG A 36 14.31 -10.03 -18.64
N ASN A 37 15.18 -9.88 -19.64
CA ASN A 37 15.12 -10.72 -20.83
C ASN A 37 15.25 -12.19 -20.46
N ARG A 38 16.18 -12.53 -19.58
CA ARG A 38 16.36 -13.93 -19.12
C ARG A 38 15.17 -14.48 -18.34
N ILE A 39 14.57 -13.66 -17.49
CA ILE A 39 13.36 -14.03 -16.74
C ILE A 39 12.20 -14.29 -17.71
N LYS A 40 11.98 -13.38 -18.66
CA LYS A 40 10.87 -13.46 -19.62
C LYS A 40 11.05 -14.59 -20.67
N GLU A 41 12.28 -14.98 -21.00
CA GLU A 41 12.55 -16.15 -21.84
C GLU A 41 12.06 -17.46 -21.18
N LEU A 42 12.15 -17.55 -19.86
CA LEU A 42 11.75 -18.73 -19.11
C LEU A 42 10.26 -18.73 -18.77
N ASN A 43 9.73 -17.57 -18.39
CA ASN A 43 8.33 -17.36 -18.09
C ASN A 43 7.93 -15.92 -18.48
N PRO A 44 7.21 -15.73 -19.59
CA PRO A 44 6.78 -14.40 -20.04
C PRO A 44 5.94 -13.64 -18.99
N ASP A 45 5.22 -14.36 -18.15
CA ASP A 45 4.35 -13.81 -17.11
C ASP A 45 5.07 -13.49 -15.79
N ALA A 46 6.34 -13.91 -15.67
CA ALA A 46 7.13 -13.64 -14.45
C ALA A 46 7.31 -12.13 -14.21
N LEU A 47 7.10 -11.70 -12.98
CA LEU A 47 7.20 -10.30 -12.58
C LEU A 47 8.63 -9.93 -12.21
N LEU A 48 9.13 -8.80 -12.72
CA LEU A 48 10.35 -8.16 -12.25
C LEU A 48 10.01 -6.82 -11.57
N LEU A 49 10.09 -6.81 -10.25
CA LEU A 49 9.76 -5.67 -9.39
C LEU A 49 11.06 -4.99 -8.92
N GLY A 50 11.13 -3.67 -8.98
CA GLY A 50 12.25 -2.89 -8.45
C GLY A 50 11.93 -2.24 -7.10
N GLU A 51 12.94 -2.15 -6.23
CA GLU A 51 12.89 -1.25 -5.09
C GLU A 51 13.31 0.13 -5.52
N VAL A 52 12.34 1.06 -5.56
CA VAL A 52 12.54 2.50 -5.80
C VAL A 52 11.67 3.25 -4.80
N TRP A 53 12.27 4.17 -4.06
CA TRP A 53 11.58 4.83 -2.94
C TRP A 53 10.76 6.06 -3.35
N GLU A 54 11.06 6.65 -4.50
CA GLU A 54 10.38 7.83 -5.03
C GLU A 54 9.56 7.50 -6.27
N ASP A 55 9.10 8.52 -6.97
CA ASP A 55 8.48 8.36 -8.30
C ASP A 55 9.53 7.82 -9.29
N ALA A 56 9.34 6.57 -9.69
CA ALA A 56 10.25 5.86 -10.58
C ALA A 56 10.21 6.33 -12.04
N SER A 57 9.19 7.09 -12.44
CA SER A 57 9.04 7.60 -13.81
C SER A 57 10.02 8.72 -14.16
N ASN A 58 10.46 9.46 -13.14
CA ASN A 58 11.34 10.61 -13.28
C ASN A 58 12.64 10.50 -12.47
N LYS A 59 12.90 9.32 -11.91
CA LYS A 59 14.07 9.07 -11.06
C LYS A 59 15.38 9.36 -11.81
N CYS A 60 16.25 10.11 -11.15
CA CYS A 60 17.63 10.31 -11.56
C CYS A 60 18.56 9.65 -10.54
N ALA A 61 19.46 8.80 -11.00
CA ALA A 61 20.50 8.19 -10.20
C ALA A 61 21.84 8.30 -10.96
N TYR A 62 22.92 8.64 -10.24
CA TYR A 62 24.26 8.80 -10.83
C TYR A 62 24.33 9.76 -12.04
N GLY A 63 23.53 10.84 -12.01
CA GLY A 63 23.47 11.84 -13.08
C GLY A 63 22.73 11.39 -14.35
N LYS A 64 22.09 10.23 -14.33
CA LYS A 64 21.27 9.72 -15.44
C LYS A 64 19.82 9.57 -15.03
N ARG A 65 18.89 9.97 -15.92
CA ARG A 65 17.48 9.64 -15.77
C ARG A 65 17.29 8.15 -16.05
N ARG A 66 16.64 7.47 -15.12
CA ARG A 66 16.35 6.04 -15.23
C ARG A 66 15.19 5.79 -16.20
N THR A 67 15.25 4.67 -16.91
CA THR A 67 14.27 4.30 -17.94
C THR A 67 13.50 3.04 -17.58
N TYR A 68 13.27 2.81 -16.28
CA TYR A 68 12.69 1.60 -15.71
C TYR A 68 11.47 1.07 -16.47
N PHE A 69 10.55 1.95 -16.88
CA PHE A 69 9.30 1.56 -17.53
C PHE A 69 9.34 1.68 -19.07
N THR A 70 10.23 2.51 -19.60
CA THR A 70 10.34 2.77 -21.04
C THR A 70 11.51 2.04 -21.70
N GLY A 71 12.47 1.59 -20.89
CA GLY A 71 13.67 0.91 -21.33
C GLY A 71 13.58 -0.62 -21.39
N GLY A 72 12.42 -1.22 -21.06
CA GLY A 72 12.31 -2.67 -20.98
C GLY A 72 13.05 -3.27 -19.79
N GLU A 73 12.99 -2.60 -18.63
CA GLU A 73 13.74 -2.95 -17.43
C GLU A 73 12.85 -3.60 -16.36
N LEU A 74 11.91 -2.85 -15.78
CA LEU A 74 11.03 -3.31 -14.71
C LEU A 74 9.59 -3.45 -15.18
N ASP A 75 8.89 -4.43 -14.65
CA ASP A 75 7.44 -4.54 -14.83
C ASP A 75 6.69 -3.64 -13.84
N SER A 76 7.27 -3.40 -12.64
CA SER A 76 6.71 -2.52 -11.62
C SER A 76 7.72 -2.19 -10.51
N VAL A 77 7.29 -1.41 -9.53
CA VAL A 77 8.10 -0.99 -8.38
C VAL A 77 7.32 -1.10 -7.06
N MET A 78 8.08 -1.05 -5.96
CA MET A 78 7.52 -0.87 -4.62
C MET A 78 6.97 0.56 -4.50
N ASN A 79 5.67 0.69 -4.23
CA ASN A 79 4.97 1.98 -4.28
C ASN A 79 5.09 2.77 -2.97
N TYR A 80 6.29 3.22 -2.63
CA TYR A 80 6.54 4.08 -1.47
C TYR A 80 5.81 5.43 -1.53
N PRO A 81 5.60 6.06 -2.71
CA PRO A 81 4.78 7.26 -2.78
C PRO A 81 3.37 7.07 -2.19
N PHE A 82 2.67 5.98 -2.53
CA PHE A 82 1.35 5.70 -1.95
C PHE A 82 1.42 5.43 -0.45
N ARG A 83 2.43 4.71 0.01
CA ARG A 83 2.68 4.53 1.45
C ARG A 83 2.79 5.87 2.17
N THR A 84 3.59 6.76 1.64
CA THR A 84 3.82 8.10 2.22
C THR A 84 2.52 8.90 2.25
N ALA A 85 1.76 8.93 1.15
CA ALA A 85 0.47 9.60 1.09
C ALA A 85 -0.52 9.04 2.11
N ILE A 86 -0.64 7.71 2.22
CA ILE A 86 -1.53 7.05 3.19
C ILE A 86 -1.12 7.39 4.63
N VAL A 87 0.16 7.23 4.96
CA VAL A 87 0.66 7.48 6.33
C VAL A 87 0.47 8.95 6.71
N ASN A 88 0.81 9.88 5.84
CA ASN A 88 0.67 11.31 6.09
C ASN A 88 -0.80 11.71 6.26
N PHE A 89 -1.70 11.21 5.42
CA PHE A 89 -3.13 11.46 5.55
C PHE A 89 -3.67 10.91 6.88
N VAL A 90 -3.36 9.66 7.21
CA VAL A 90 -3.86 9.01 8.44
C VAL A 90 -3.28 9.64 9.70
N LYS A 91 -2.01 10.05 9.70
CA LYS A 91 -1.37 10.80 10.80
C LYS A 91 -1.80 12.26 10.89
N ASN A 92 -2.52 12.76 9.87
CA ASN A 92 -2.90 14.16 9.76
C ASN A 92 -1.71 15.13 9.58
N LEU A 93 -0.70 14.65 8.89
CA LEU A 93 0.46 15.43 8.45
C LEU A 93 0.20 16.10 7.10
N ASP A 94 -0.73 15.54 6.33
CA ASP A 94 -1.19 16.08 5.06
C ASP A 94 -2.70 15.89 4.91
N GLY A 95 -3.33 16.68 4.04
CA GLY A 95 -4.76 16.64 3.76
C GLY A 95 -5.14 15.77 2.56
N GLY A 96 -6.44 15.75 2.27
CA GLY A 96 -6.97 15.00 1.11
C GLY A 96 -6.40 15.48 -0.23
N ARG A 97 -6.08 16.77 -0.36
CA ARG A 97 -5.50 17.34 -1.58
C ARG A 97 -4.13 16.74 -1.87
N GLY A 98 -3.19 16.76 -0.93
CA GLY A 98 -1.85 16.21 -1.13
C GLY A 98 -1.89 14.70 -1.35
N PHE A 99 -2.80 13.98 -0.67
CA PHE A 99 -3.06 12.57 -0.95
C PHE A 99 -3.48 12.35 -2.40
N LYS A 100 -4.49 13.08 -2.89
CA LYS A 100 -4.95 13.02 -4.28
C LYS A 100 -3.85 13.34 -5.27
N GLU A 101 -3.11 14.44 -5.05
CA GLU A 101 -2.02 14.87 -5.92
C GLU A 101 -0.95 13.78 -6.05
N THR A 102 -0.54 13.15 -4.95
CA THR A 102 0.42 12.05 -4.98
C THR A 102 -0.13 10.84 -5.75
N VAL A 103 -1.38 10.42 -5.46
CA VAL A 103 -1.98 9.27 -6.15
C VAL A 103 -2.12 9.54 -7.65
N MET A 104 -2.65 10.70 -8.02
CA MET A 104 -2.87 11.04 -9.43
C MET A 104 -1.56 11.23 -10.19
N SER A 105 -0.52 11.82 -9.57
CA SER A 105 0.81 11.94 -10.18
C SER A 105 1.37 10.56 -10.58
N ILE A 106 1.29 9.57 -9.70
CA ILE A 106 1.73 8.22 -10.03
C ILE A 106 0.87 7.58 -11.13
N MET A 107 -0.47 7.75 -11.05
CA MET A 107 -1.38 7.19 -12.05
C MET A 107 -1.21 7.81 -13.44
N GLU A 108 -0.84 9.08 -13.52
CA GLU A 108 -0.60 9.82 -14.77
C GLU A 108 0.79 9.57 -15.34
N ASN A 109 1.80 9.41 -14.48
CA ASN A 109 3.19 9.25 -14.88
C ASN A 109 3.56 7.80 -15.24
N TYR A 110 2.85 6.81 -14.68
CA TYR A 110 3.18 5.39 -14.91
C TYR A 110 2.36 4.81 -16.07
N PRO A 111 2.96 3.98 -16.92
CA PRO A 111 2.18 3.19 -17.87
C PRO A 111 1.08 2.40 -17.14
N PRO A 112 -0.14 2.29 -17.69
CA PRO A 112 -1.27 1.65 -17.00
C PRO A 112 -0.98 0.24 -16.49
N GLN A 113 -0.24 -0.57 -17.25
CA GLN A 113 0.16 -1.93 -16.85
C GLN A 113 1.13 -1.92 -15.66
N VAL A 114 2.01 -0.93 -15.58
CA VAL A 114 2.92 -0.75 -14.43
C VAL A 114 2.15 -0.34 -13.19
N ALA A 115 1.26 0.66 -13.32
CA ALA A 115 0.43 1.14 -12.23
C ALA A 115 -0.48 0.02 -11.67
N ALA A 116 -1.01 -0.85 -12.55
CA ALA A 116 -1.82 -2.00 -12.14
C ALA A 116 -1.04 -3.05 -11.34
N CYS A 117 0.26 -3.18 -11.59
CA CYS A 117 1.15 -4.12 -10.89
C CYS A 117 1.92 -3.50 -9.72
N ASN A 118 1.78 -2.19 -9.46
CA ASN A 118 2.50 -1.52 -8.37
C ASN A 118 2.25 -2.22 -7.04
N MET A 119 3.35 -2.48 -6.32
CA MET A 119 3.30 -3.09 -5.00
C MET A 119 2.96 -2.04 -3.95
N ASN A 120 1.67 -1.90 -3.61
CA ASN A 120 1.21 -1.01 -2.56
C ASN A 120 1.54 -1.59 -1.20
N LEU A 121 2.39 -0.93 -0.45
CA LEU A 121 2.90 -1.38 0.85
C LEU A 121 2.57 -0.38 1.96
N LEU A 122 2.51 -0.83 3.20
CA LEU A 122 2.48 0.01 4.40
C LEU A 122 3.71 -0.26 5.28
N GLY A 123 4.00 -1.52 5.57
CA GLY A 123 5.19 -1.97 6.27
C GLY A 123 6.17 -2.70 5.34
N THR A 124 7.46 -2.64 5.67
CA THR A 124 8.52 -3.44 5.05
C THR A 124 9.60 -3.78 6.07
N HIS A 125 10.55 -4.61 5.66
CA HIS A 125 11.73 -4.93 6.46
C HIS A 125 12.67 -3.74 6.69
N ASP A 126 12.52 -2.63 5.93
CA ASP A 126 13.36 -1.43 6.02
C ASP A 126 12.68 -0.27 6.77
N THR A 127 11.40 -0.42 7.10
CA THR A 127 10.63 0.60 7.80
C THR A 127 10.26 0.14 9.22
N PRO A 128 9.97 1.05 10.16
CA PRO A 128 9.30 0.65 11.40
C PRO A 128 8.01 -0.09 11.10
N ARG A 129 7.57 -0.97 11.99
CA ARG A 129 6.24 -1.58 11.89
C ARG A 129 5.18 -0.52 11.72
N ILE A 130 4.24 -0.76 10.82
CA ILE A 130 3.24 0.27 10.48
C ILE A 130 2.42 0.67 11.72
N LEU A 131 2.06 -0.26 12.59
CA LEU A 131 1.35 0.05 13.83
C LEU A 131 2.11 1.09 14.67
N THR A 132 3.43 0.94 14.81
CA THR A 132 4.28 1.90 15.52
C THR A 132 4.41 3.21 14.76
N ALA A 133 4.70 3.16 13.46
CA ALA A 133 4.92 4.35 12.63
C ALA A 133 3.71 5.30 12.56
N LEU A 134 2.50 4.77 12.77
CA LEU A 134 1.28 5.56 12.73
C LEU A 134 1.08 6.43 13.99
N VAL A 135 1.79 6.18 15.09
CA VAL A 135 1.56 6.90 16.37
C VAL A 135 2.82 7.33 17.11
N ASP A 136 3.97 6.74 16.79
CA ASP A 136 5.22 7.03 17.52
C ASP A 136 6.39 7.15 16.54
N ASP A 137 7.00 8.34 16.49
CA ASP A 137 8.16 8.67 15.67
C ASP A 137 9.46 8.67 16.51
N PHE A 138 9.46 7.94 17.63
CA PHE A 138 10.61 7.89 18.53
C PHE A 138 11.89 7.42 17.81
N ASP A 139 12.94 8.21 17.90
CA ASP A 139 14.24 7.94 17.28
C ASP A 139 15.39 7.97 18.30
N GLY A 140 15.20 7.36 19.46
CA GLY A 140 16.23 7.18 20.48
C GLY A 140 17.26 6.12 20.13
N SER A 141 18.11 5.78 21.12
CA SER A 141 19.16 4.77 20.98
C SER A 141 18.62 3.38 20.63
N ARG A 142 19.52 2.49 20.21
CA ARG A 142 19.18 1.10 19.91
C ARG A 142 18.65 0.36 21.14
N GLU A 143 19.25 0.60 22.31
CA GLU A 143 18.87 0.00 23.59
C GLU A 143 17.47 0.44 24.04
N GLU A 144 17.13 1.71 23.83
CA GLU A 144 15.81 2.25 24.10
C GLU A 144 14.76 1.66 23.15
N LYS A 145 15.03 1.64 21.84
CA LYS A 145 14.15 1.04 20.83
C LYS A 145 13.88 -0.46 21.07
N ALA A 146 14.88 -1.19 21.62
CA ALA A 146 14.74 -2.61 21.93
C ALA A 146 13.70 -2.89 23.01
N LYS A 147 13.56 -1.99 23.97
CA LYS A 147 12.71 -2.12 25.17
C LYS A 147 11.39 -1.36 25.07
N ARG A 148 11.30 -0.45 24.08
CA ARG A 148 10.14 0.43 23.96
C ARG A 148 8.96 -0.31 23.34
N HIS A 149 7.81 -0.09 23.93
CA HIS A 149 6.51 -0.56 23.49
C HIS A 149 5.52 0.61 23.41
N LEU A 150 4.51 0.49 22.58
CA LEU A 150 3.43 1.46 22.54
C LEU A 150 2.70 1.48 23.89
N SER A 151 2.42 2.67 24.39
CA SER A 151 1.65 2.80 25.61
C SER A 151 0.21 2.32 25.43
N ARG A 152 -0.44 1.94 26.53
CA ARG A 152 -1.85 1.50 26.51
C ARG A 152 -2.81 2.55 25.92
N ASN A 153 -2.45 3.83 25.98
CA ASN A 153 -3.26 4.91 25.42
C ASN A 153 -3.03 5.09 23.91
N LEU A 154 -1.84 4.76 23.41
CA LEU A 154 -1.51 4.87 21.99
C LEU A 154 -1.97 3.67 21.18
N LEU A 155 -2.02 2.48 21.77
CA LEU A 155 -2.36 1.26 21.05
C LEU A 155 -3.74 1.31 20.36
N PRO A 156 -4.83 1.74 21.01
CA PRO A 156 -6.13 1.85 20.33
C PRO A 156 -6.11 2.84 19.15
N VAL A 157 -5.37 3.95 19.31
CA VAL A 157 -5.21 4.95 18.25
C VAL A 157 -4.41 4.37 17.08
N ALA A 158 -3.39 3.57 17.36
CA ALA A 158 -2.58 2.89 16.36
C ALA A 158 -3.41 1.89 15.56
N VAL A 159 -4.23 1.08 16.23
CA VAL A 159 -5.14 0.10 15.61
C VAL A 159 -6.14 0.80 14.70
N GLU A 160 -6.82 1.84 15.18
CA GLU A 160 -7.77 2.63 14.39
C GLU A 160 -7.11 3.23 13.14
N ARG A 161 -5.92 3.79 13.30
CA ARG A 161 -5.15 4.34 12.17
C ARG A 161 -4.70 3.25 11.20
N LEU A 162 -4.33 2.08 11.69
CA LEU A 162 -3.92 0.94 10.85
C LEU A 162 -5.10 0.40 10.05
N GLN A 163 -6.29 0.33 10.64
CA GLN A 163 -7.51 -0.07 9.93
C GLN A 163 -7.82 0.89 8.77
N MET A 164 -7.72 2.21 8.97
CA MET A 164 -7.90 3.19 7.91
C MET A 164 -6.79 3.14 6.86
N ALA A 165 -5.53 3.00 7.27
CA ALA A 165 -4.39 2.92 6.35
C ALA A 165 -4.48 1.68 5.45
N SER A 166 -4.77 0.52 6.02
CA SER A 166 -4.94 -0.71 5.25
C SER A 166 -6.19 -0.68 4.37
N PHE A 167 -7.28 -0.06 4.82
CA PHE A 167 -8.45 0.19 3.98
C PHE A 167 -8.07 0.99 2.71
N LEU A 168 -7.32 2.08 2.85
CA LEU A 168 -6.83 2.85 1.71
C LEU A 168 -5.87 2.03 0.84
N GLN A 169 -4.92 1.28 1.43
CA GLN A 169 -3.99 0.41 0.71
C GLN A 169 -4.73 -0.59 -0.19
N TYR A 170 -5.80 -1.21 0.30
CA TYR A 170 -6.54 -2.24 -0.41
C TYR A 170 -7.56 -1.69 -1.42
N THR A 171 -7.92 -0.40 -1.32
CA THR A 171 -8.89 0.24 -2.24
C THR A 171 -8.24 1.03 -3.37
N LEU A 172 -6.98 1.42 -3.24
CA LEU A 172 -6.21 2.08 -4.30
C LEU A 172 -5.86 1.13 -5.45
N PRO A 173 -5.57 1.67 -6.68
CA PRO A 173 -4.99 0.90 -7.78
C PRO A 173 -3.63 0.28 -7.39
N GLY A 174 -3.26 -0.83 -8.02
CA GLY A 174 -2.05 -1.59 -7.71
C GLY A 174 -2.34 -2.83 -6.87
N SER A 175 -1.34 -3.55 -6.42
CA SER A 175 -1.44 -4.79 -5.65
C SER A 175 -1.06 -4.56 -4.19
N PRO A 176 -1.97 -4.73 -3.22
CA PRO A 176 -1.62 -4.59 -1.80
C PRO A 176 -0.64 -5.67 -1.37
N SER A 177 0.42 -5.26 -0.71
CA SER A 177 1.44 -6.12 -0.12
C SER A 177 1.42 -5.98 1.38
N LEU A 178 1.19 -7.09 2.05
CA LEU A 178 1.16 -7.18 3.50
C LEU A 178 2.55 -7.61 4.00
N TYR A 179 3.18 -6.79 4.84
CA TYR A 179 4.36 -7.22 5.57
C TYR A 179 3.92 -8.09 6.75
N TYR A 180 4.52 -9.29 6.88
CA TYR A 180 4.09 -10.29 7.87
C TYR A 180 3.89 -9.68 9.26
N ALA A 181 2.86 -10.13 9.97
CA ALA A 181 2.49 -9.72 11.31
C ALA A 181 2.00 -8.25 11.47
N ASP A 182 1.91 -7.45 10.40
CA ASP A 182 1.18 -6.18 10.47
C ASP A 182 -0.31 -6.43 10.72
N GLU A 183 -0.86 -7.50 10.13
CA GLU A 183 -2.22 -7.99 10.38
C GLU A 183 -2.44 -8.56 11.79
N ALA A 184 -1.36 -8.95 12.44
CA ALA A 184 -1.38 -9.47 13.81
C ALA A 184 -1.19 -8.37 14.88
N GLY A 185 -1.02 -7.11 14.45
CA GLY A 185 -0.80 -6.00 15.37
C GLY A 185 0.62 -5.93 15.94
N MET A 186 1.62 -6.47 15.22
CA MET A 186 3.00 -6.39 15.68
C MET A 186 3.50 -4.95 15.67
N GLU A 187 4.04 -4.53 16.81
CA GLU A 187 4.78 -3.28 16.95
C GLU A 187 6.29 -3.47 16.81
N GLY A 188 7.02 -2.42 16.47
CA GLY A 188 8.49 -2.43 16.40
C GLY A 188 9.05 -1.22 15.69
N TYR A 189 10.19 -0.76 16.18
CA TYR A 189 10.97 0.31 15.57
C TYR A 189 11.82 -0.23 14.42
N ARG A 190 12.72 0.60 13.85
CA ARG A 190 13.59 0.21 12.72
C ARG A 190 14.42 -1.04 13.02
N ASP A 191 14.98 -1.61 11.99
CA ASP A 191 15.85 -2.79 12.07
C ASP A 191 16.80 -2.78 13.27
N PRO A 192 16.89 -3.89 14.02
CA PRO A 192 16.27 -5.20 13.82
C PRO A 192 14.88 -5.39 14.46
N PHE A 193 14.31 -4.36 15.10
CA PHE A 193 13.12 -4.48 15.93
C PHE A 193 11.81 -4.62 15.16
N ASN A 194 11.82 -4.27 13.88
CA ASN A 194 10.71 -4.52 12.94
C ASN A 194 10.70 -5.97 12.39
N ARG A 195 11.75 -6.76 12.62
CA ARG A 195 11.94 -8.13 12.08
C ARG A 195 11.80 -9.21 13.16
N ARG A 196 11.04 -8.97 14.20
CA ARG A 196 10.75 -9.97 15.25
C ARG A 196 9.97 -11.15 14.67
N THR A 197 10.00 -12.29 15.36
CA THR A 197 9.22 -13.49 14.98
C THR A 197 7.72 -13.20 15.06
N TYR A 198 6.95 -13.91 14.22
CA TYR A 198 5.49 -13.79 14.22
C TYR A 198 4.91 -14.14 15.61
N PRO A 199 3.94 -13.37 16.13
CA PRO A 199 3.43 -13.50 17.50
C PRO A 199 2.36 -14.61 17.60
N TRP A 200 2.70 -15.86 17.26
CA TRP A 200 1.78 -16.99 17.27
C TRP A 200 1.01 -17.11 18.57
N GLY A 201 -0.33 -17.17 18.49
CA GLY A 201 -1.25 -17.27 19.61
C GLY A 201 -1.43 -15.97 20.42
N ARG A 202 -0.89 -14.85 19.91
CA ARG A 202 -1.01 -13.51 20.53
C ARG A 202 -1.38 -12.45 19.49
N GLU A 203 -1.94 -12.88 18.38
CA GLU A 203 -2.40 -12.00 17.31
C GLU A 203 -3.59 -11.16 17.77
N ASP A 204 -3.68 -9.94 17.27
CA ASP A 204 -4.89 -9.11 17.43
C ASP A 204 -6.02 -9.70 16.55
N PRO A 205 -7.09 -10.26 17.15
CA PRO A 205 -8.12 -10.94 16.38
C PRO A 205 -8.97 -9.97 15.53
N GLU A 206 -9.11 -8.71 15.95
CA GLU A 206 -9.88 -7.70 15.22
C GLU A 206 -9.12 -7.25 13.98
N LEU A 207 -7.81 -7.00 14.11
CA LEU A 207 -6.95 -6.69 12.97
C LEU A 207 -6.88 -7.86 11.98
N LEU A 208 -6.72 -9.09 12.45
CA LEU A 208 -6.76 -10.27 11.58
C LEU A 208 -8.07 -10.37 10.80
N ALA A 209 -9.21 -10.18 11.47
CA ALA A 209 -10.51 -10.19 10.82
C ALA A 209 -10.65 -9.05 9.80
N HIS A 210 -10.16 -7.86 10.13
CA HIS A 210 -10.16 -6.70 9.25
C HIS A 210 -9.36 -6.96 7.97
N PHE A 211 -8.10 -7.41 8.07
CA PHE A 211 -7.26 -7.71 6.90
C PHE A 211 -7.82 -8.86 6.05
N ARG A 212 -8.37 -9.90 6.67
CA ARG A 212 -9.05 -11.00 5.95
C ARG A 212 -10.25 -10.46 5.14
N ARG A 213 -11.06 -9.59 5.75
CA ARG A 213 -12.21 -8.98 5.06
C ARG A 213 -11.77 -8.12 3.88
N LEU A 214 -10.72 -7.30 4.04
CA LEU A 214 -10.15 -6.50 2.95
C LEU A 214 -9.66 -7.39 1.79
N GLY A 215 -8.92 -8.45 2.09
CA GLY A 215 -8.42 -9.40 1.09
C GLY A 215 -9.55 -10.11 0.35
N GLN A 216 -10.58 -10.59 1.08
CA GLN A 216 -11.75 -11.24 0.49
C GLN A 216 -12.53 -10.27 -0.42
N LEU A 217 -12.78 -9.06 0.05
CA LEU A 217 -13.48 -8.04 -0.72
C LEU A 217 -12.72 -7.69 -2.01
N ARG A 218 -11.42 -7.45 -1.90
CA ARG A 218 -10.61 -7.14 -3.08
C ARG A 218 -10.59 -8.30 -4.07
N LYS A 219 -10.51 -9.55 -3.61
CA LYS A 219 -10.56 -10.74 -4.47
C LYS A 219 -11.89 -10.88 -5.18
N ALA A 220 -13.00 -10.50 -4.53
CA ALA A 220 -14.35 -10.59 -5.06
C ALA A 220 -14.75 -9.44 -6.00
N CYS A 221 -14.05 -8.29 -5.95
CA CYS A 221 -14.44 -7.07 -6.66
C CYS A 221 -13.42 -6.68 -7.73
N ASP A 222 -13.74 -6.90 -8.99
CA ASP A 222 -12.88 -6.53 -10.12
C ASP A 222 -12.64 -5.01 -10.19
N ALA A 223 -13.61 -4.19 -9.82
CA ALA A 223 -13.43 -2.75 -9.73
C ALA A 223 -12.30 -2.34 -8.77
N LEU A 224 -12.07 -3.07 -7.68
CA LEU A 224 -10.92 -2.83 -6.79
C LEU A 224 -9.60 -3.32 -7.40
N ARG A 225 -9.62 -4.40 -8.18
CA ARG A 225 -8.42 -4.99 -8.78
C ARG A 225 -7.98 -4.26 -10.05
N LEU A 226 -8.93 -4.02 -10.94
CA LEU A 226 -8.68 -3.61 -12.33
C LEU A 226 -9.25 -2.22 -12.67
N GLY A 227 -10.07 -1.64 -11.77
CA GLY A 227 -10.78 -0.40 -12.04
C GLY A 227 -9.89 0.83 -12.11
N ASP A 228 -10.37 1.83 -12.81
CA ASP A 228 -9.83 3.19 -12.77
C ASP A 228 -10.07 3.85 -11.41
N ILE A 229 -9.49 5.02 -11.20
CA ILE A 229 -9.72 5.84 -10.01
C ILE A 229 -10.10 7.27 -10.42
N GLN A 230 -11.14 7.80 -9.78
CA GLN A 230 -11.53 9.19 -9.93
C GLN A 230 -11.93 9.78 -8.59
N PHE A 231 -11.24 10.83 -8.16
CA PHE A 231 -11.58 11.55 -6.93
C PHE A 231 -12.75 12.52 -7.17
N PHE A 232 -13.75 12.45 -6.30
CA PHE A 232 -14.87 13.41 -6.24
C PHE A 232 -14.82 14.27 -4.96
N GLN A 233 -14.02 13.87 -3.96
CA GLN A 233 -13.76 14.61 -2.73
C GLN A 233 -12.30 14.39 -2.31
N ALA A 234 -11.57 15.45 -2.07
CA ALA A 234 -10.19 15.40 -1.59
C ALA A 234 -9.80 16.71 -0.89
N GLU A 235 -10.72 17.26 -0.09
CA GLU A 235 -10.49 18.49 0.66
C GLU A 235 -10.41 18.20 2.16
N ASP A 236 -9.66 19.04 2.85
CA ASP A 236 -9.41 18.90 4.28
C ASP A 236 -8.89 17.49 4.63
N ARG A 237 -9.67 16.76 5.42
CA ARG A 237 -9.37 15.42 5.93
C ARG A 237 -10.41 14.40 5.47
N ARG A 238 -11.05 14.65 4.32
CA ARG A 238 -12.03 13.76 3.69
C ARG A 238 -11.54 13.30 2.34
N LEU A 239 -11.65 12.00 2.10
CA LEU A 239 -11.37 11.39 0.81
C LEU A 239 -12.62 10.71 0.28
N GLY A 240 -12.96 11.00 -0.96
CA GLY A 240 -14.00 10.34 -1.72
C GLY A 240 -13.50 10.05 -3.13
N PHE A 241 -13.50 8.79 -3.54
CA PHE A 241 -13.13 8.40 -4.89
C PHE A 241 -13.92 7.19 -5.37
N THR A 242 -14.03 7.07 -6.67
CA THR A 242 -14.64 5.89 -7.31
C THR A 242 -13.59 4.94 -7.83
N ARG A 243 -13.93 3.65 -7.86
CA ARG A 243 -13.28 2.60 -8.63
C ARG A 243 -14.30 2.03 -9.60
N ARG A 244 -13.97 1.99 -10.90
CA ARG A 244 -14.91 1.58 -11.96
C ARG A 244 -14.30 0.52 -12.85
N TYR A 245 -15.04 -0.55 -13.09
CA TYR A 245 -14.66 -1.60 -14.03
C TYR A 245 -15.88 -2.38 -14.50
N GLY A 246 -16.04 -2.60 -15.81
CA GLY A 246 -17.06 -3.48 -16.38
C GLY A 246 -18.50 -3.14 -15.97
N GLY A 247 -18.83 -1.86 -15.80
CA GLY A 247 -20.16 -1.42 -15.34
C GLY A 247 -20.33 -1.38 -13.82
N SER A 248 -19.41 -1.96 -13.04
CA SER A 248 -19.38 -1.86 -11.57
C SER A 248 -18.75 -0.53 -11.14
N VAL A 249 -19.41 0.17 -10.24
CA VAL A 249 -18.95 1.42 -9.64
C VAL A 249 -18.93 1.27 -8.12
N LEU A 250 -17.75 1.41 -7.54
CA LEU A 250 -17.59 1.46 -6.08
C LEU A 250 -17.25 2.90 -5.68
N LYS A 251 -17.94 3.41 -4.68
CA LYS A 251 -17.62 4.70 -4.03
C LYS A 251 -16.94 4.43 -2.71
N ILE A 252 -15.74 4.95 -2.58
CA ILE A 252 -14.90 4.80 -1.39
C ILE A 252 -14.89 6.13 -0.65
N TYR A 253 -15.18 6.08 0.65
CA TYR A 253 -15.22 7.24 1.51
C TYR A 253 -14.33 7.04 2.73
N CYS A 254 -13.63 8.09 3.15
CA CYS A 254 -12.75 8.08 4.30
C CYS A 254 -12.81 9.44 5.00
N ASN A 255 -13.25 9.46 6.26
CA ASN A 255 -13.44 10.67 7.06
C ASN A 255 -12.40 10.77 8.18
N ARG A 256 -11.42 11.65 8.02
CA ARG A 256 -10.42 11.99 9.05
C ARG A 256 -10.76 13.28 9.81
N CYS A 257 -11.89 13.95 9.46
CA CYS A 257 -12.36 15.10 10.21
C CYS A 257 -12.84 14.73 11.61
N GLY A 258 -12.90 15.69 12.49
CA GLY A 258 -13.57 15.58 13.79
C GLY A 258 -15.10 15.60 13.69
N ASP A 259 -15.64 16.05 12.55
CA ASP A 259 -17.07 16.16 12.30
C ASP A 259 -17.60 15.00 11.45
N PRO A 260 -18.86 14.61 11.64
CA PRO A 260 -19.53 13.63 10.78
C PRO A 260 -19.59 14.09 9.32
N TRP A 261 -19.72 13.14 8.43
CA TRP A 261 -19.87 13.37 6.99
C TRP A 261 -21.06 12.58 6.46
N ASP A 262 -22.09 13.29 6.01
CA ASP A 262 -23.23 12.67 5.37
C ASP A 262 -22.90 12.34 3.91
N ILE A 263 -23.16 11.09 3.54
CA ILE A 263 -22.86 10.54 2.22
C ILE A 263 -24.11 9.85 1.66
N PRO A 264 -24.28 9.75 0.34
CA PRO A 264 -25.39 9.03 -0.26
C PRO A 264 -25.41 7.56 0.17
N ALA A 265 -26.58 7.06 0.50
CA ALA A 265 -26.79 5.64 0.81
C ALA A 265 -26.58 4.75 -0.43
N GLY A 266 -26.36 3.48 -0.20
CA GLY A 266 -26.19 2.44 -1.19
C GLY A 266 -25.89 1.11 -0.52
N LYS A 267 -25.59 0.08 -1.30
CA LYS A 267 -25.22 -1.22 -0.74
C LYS A 267 -23.82 -1.14 -0.13
N ILE A 268 -23.75 -1.27 1.19
CA ILE A 268 -22.48 -1.23 1.93
C ILE A 268 -21.76 -2.56 1.78
N LEU A 269 -20.57 -2.55 1.18
CA LEU A 269 -19.72 -3.74 1.09
C LEU A 269 -18.79 -3.87 2.32
N MET A 270 -18.33 -2.74 2.82
CA MET A 270 -17.53 -2.63 4.05
C MET A 270 -17.75 -1.26 4.68
N GLY A 271 -17.81 -1.20 6.02
CA GLY A 271 -17.93 0.05 6.76
C GLY A 271 -17.34 -0.05 8.16
N HIS A 272 -16.83 1.08 8.64
CA HIS A 272 -16.35 1.30 9.99
C HIS A 272 -16.81 2.68 10.45
N ASN A 273 -17.30 2.81 11.68
CA ASN A 273 -17.90 4.04 12.22
C ASN A 273 -18.96 4.66 11.29
N LEU A 274 -19.89 3.84 10.84
CA LEU A 274 -20.96 4.20 9.92
C LEU A 274 -22.31 4.04 10.59
N GLN A 275 -23.16 5.05 10.48
CA GLN A 275 -24.52 5.07 11.00
C GLN A 275 -25.51 5.34 9.86
N THR A 276 -26.63 4.65 9.87
CA THR A 276 -27.74 4.95 8.95
C THR A 276 -28.63 6.01 9.58
N VAL A 277 -28.81 7.13 8.89
CA VAL A 277 -29.60 8.27 9.38
C VAL A 277 -30.97 8.32 8.69
N ALA A 278 -31.02 7.98 7.41
CA ALA A 278 -32.23 7.97 6.59
C ALA A 278 -32.09 6.92 5.46
N PRO A 279 -33.19 6.60 4.77
CA PRO A 279 -33.16 5.63 3.67
C PRO A 279 -32.14 5.97 2.57
N ASP A 280 -31.95 7.27 2.31
CA ASP A 280 -31.10 7.77 1.21
C ASP A 280 -29.73 8.31 1.67
N TRP A 281 -29.48 8.30 3.00
CA TRP A 281 -28.26 8.91 3.57
C TRP A 281 -27.64 8.05 4.67
N LEU A 282 -26.33 8.00 4.65
CA LEU A 282 -25.49 7.41 5.70
C LEU A 282 -24.64 8.52 6.33
N THR A 283 -24.42 8.45 7.62
CA THR A 283 -23.48 9.32 8.32
C THR A 283 -22.20 8.57 8.61
N LEU A 284 -21.11 9.01 8.04
CA LEU A 284 -19.76 8.54 8.31
C LEU A 284 -19.17 9.35 9.47
N ALA A 285 -19.17 8.77 10.66
CA ALA A 285 -18.64 9.41 11.86
C ALA A 285 -17.14 9.75 11.71
N PRO A 286 -16.57 10.58 12.61
CA PRO A 286 -15.13 10.80 12.67
C PRO A 286 -14.35 9.49 12.65
N LYS A 287 -13.26 9.47 11.88
CA LYS A 287 -12.38 8.30 11.68
C LYS A 287 -13.08 7.10 10.99
N GLY A 288 -14.25 7.34 10.40
CA GLY A 288 -15.00 6.33 9.65
C GLY A 288 -14.50 6.18 8.22
N PHE A 289 -14.75 5.00 7.66
CA PHE A 289 -14.53 4.71 6.25
C PHE A 289 -15.54 3.68 5.74
N CYS A 290 -15.86 3.72 4.46
CA CYS A 290 -16.75 2.71 3.86
C CYS A 290 -16.54 2.56 2.36
N ILE A 291 -17.01 1.42 1.83
CA ILE A 291 -17.21 1.15 0.41
C ILE A 291 -18.69 0.97 0.19
N VAL A 292 -19.23 1.75 -0.73
CA VAL A 292 -20.63 1.70 -1.15
C VAL A 292 -20.67 1.32 -2.64
N GLU A 293 -21.43 0.31 -2.98
CA GLU A 293 -21.74 -0.05 -4.37
C GLU A 293 -22.76 0.92 -4.92
N GLY A 294 -22.44 1.56 -6.05
CA GLY A 294 -23.26 2.58 -6.73
C GLY A 294 -24.05 2.03 -7.90
#